data_f803018dcdb9ae89794cf86d6fc9b7db
#
_entry.id   f803018dcdb9ae89794cf86d6fc9b7db
#
_cell.length_a   1.000
_cell.length_b   1.000
_cell.length_c   1.000
_cell.angle_alpha   90.00
_cell.angle_beta   90.00
_cell.angle_gamma   90.00
#
_symmetry.space_group_name_H-M   'P 1'
#
loop_
_entity.id
_entity.type
_entity.pdbx_description
1 polymer ?
#
loop_
_entity_poly.entity_id
_entity_poly.type
_entity_poly.pdbx_seq_one_letter_code
_entity_poly.pdbx_strand_id
1 'polypeptide(L)'
;MMCAALVVGAAQAADYARLVENKVAEVDKVASQGPYAASWPSLEAYKVPAWYEDAKFGIFIHWGVYSVPAFDSEWYPRNMYILNSPVYKHQVALYGPETKFGYKDFIPKFTAAHFNAAQWAALFHKAGARYVVPVAEHHDGFPMYDCSFTDWSAAKMGPRRDIVGELAAAIRREGLHFGASSHRAEHWWFYNGGRKFPSDVQDPRYQSFYGPAAPDKTQPNQAYLHDWLARTSEIVDKYHPELVWFDWWI
;
A
#
# COMPACT_ATOMS: atom_id res chain seq x y z
N MET A 1 9.44 -7.46 31.76
CA MET A 1 8.75 -6.60 30.79
C MET A 1 8.73 -7.13 29.34
N MET A 2 9.70 -7.92 28.88
CA MET A 2 9.72 -8.49 27.51
C MET A 2 8.57 -9.46 27.19
N CYS A 3 8.10 -10.28 28.13
CA CYS A 3 7.02 -11.25 27.85
C CYS A 3 5.65 -10.61 27.56
N ALA A 4 5.32 -9.50 28.20
CA ALA A 4 4.01 -8.87 28.05
C ALA A 4 3.86 -8.21 26.64
N ALA A 5 4.91 -7.61 26.09
CA ALA A 5 4.89 -7.00 24.77
C ALA A 5 4.76 -8.03 23.64
N LEU A 6 5.35 -9.22 23.80
CA LEU A 6 5.23 -10.32 22.83
C LEU A 6 3.83 -10.94 22.83
N VAL A 7 3.18 -11.02 23.99
CA VAL A 7 1.82 -11.56 24.13
C VAL A 7 0.79 -10.61 23.53
N VAL A 8 0.94 -9.32 23.72
CA VAL A 8 0.06 -8.30 23.12
C VAL A 8 0.17 -8.31 21.59
N GLY A 9 1.39 -8.40 21.06
CA GLY A 9 1.60 -8.48 19.61
C GLY A 9 1.01 -9.73 18.96
N ALA A 10 1.06 -10.88 19.63
CA ALA A 10 0.49 -12.12 19.13
C ALA A 10 -1.06 -12.10 19.13
N ALA A 11 -1.67 -11.55 20.18
CA ALA A 11 -3.12 -11.39 20.27
C ALA A 11 -3.64 -10.43 19.19
N GLN A 12 -2.97 -9.32 18.95
CA GLN A 12 -3.33 -8.35 17.92
C GLN A 12 -3.17 -8.92 16.51
N ALA A 13 -2.12 -9.69 16.24
CA ALA A 13 -1.94 -10.39 14.97
C ALA A 13 -3.07 -11.40 14.70
N ALA A 14 -3.52 -12.12 15.74
CA ALA A 14 -4.64 -13.04 15.64
C ALA A 14 -5.98 -12.32 15.37
N ASP A 15 -6.17 -11.13 15.96
CA ASP A 15 -7.34 -10.29 15.70
C ASP A 15 -7.37 -9.80 14.25
N TYR A 16 -6.24 -9.33 13.71
CA TYR A 16 -6.15 -8.92 12.30
C TYR A 16 -6.39 -10.11 11.35
N ALA A 17 -5.82 -11.28 11.61
CA ALA A 17 -6.08 -12.47 10.82
C ALA A 17 -7.57 -12.82 10.78
N ARG A 18 -8.27 -12.75 11.92
CA ARG A 18 -9.72 -12.97 11.99
C ARG A 18 -10.50 -11.93 11.19
N LEU A 19 -10.12 -10.66 11.25
CA LEU A 19 -10.75 -9.60 10.45
C LEU A 19 -10.57 -9.85 8.95
N VAL A 20 -9.39 -10.28 8.53
CA VAL A 20 -9.09 -10.67 7.14
C VAL A 20 -10.01 -11.80 6.69
N GLU A 21 -10.09 -12.90 7.45
CA GLU A 21 -10.95 -14.05 7.08
C GLU A 21 -12.43 -13.67 7.02
N ASN A 22 -12.91 -12.83 7.94
CA ASN A 22 -14.27 -12.32 7.89
C ASN A 22 -14.54 -11.50 6.62
N LYS A 23 -13.57 -10.65 6.22
CA LYS A 23 -13.69 -9.84 5.00
C LYS A 23 -13.67 -10.72 3.75
N VAL A 24 -12.83 -11.73 3.71
CA VAL A 24 -12.80 -12.70 2.59
C VAL A 24 -14.13 -13.41 2.46
N ALA A 25 -14.72 -13.89 3.57
CA ALA A 25 -16.03 -14.54 3.55
C ALA A 25 -17.15 -13.60 3.06
N GLU A 26 -17.08 -12.31 3.40
CA GLU A 26 -17.99 -11.28 2.88
C GLU A 26 -17.83 -11.12 1.36
N VAL A 27 -16.59 -11.00 0.89
CA VAL A 27 -16.25 -10.88 -0.54
C VAL A 27 -16.74 -12.10 -1.32
N ASP A 28 -16.49 -13.30 -0.85
CA ASP A 28 -16.95 -14.55 -1.49
C ASP A 28 -18.46 -14.59 -1.61
N LYS A 29 -19.17 -14.17 -0.57
CA LYS A 29 -20.62 -14.08 -0.58
C LYS A 29 -21.13 -13.11 -1.64
N VAL A 30 -20.53 -11.91 -1.75
CA VAL A 30 -20.90 -10.90 -2.74
C VAL A 30 -20.54 -11.38 -4.14
N ALA A 31 -19.34 -11.90 -4.33
CA ALA A 31 -18.84 -12.40 -5.62
C ALA A 31 -19.71 -13.53 -6.17
N SER A 32 -20.21 -14.42 -5.30
CA SER A 32 -21.12 -15.51 -5.71
C SER A 32 -22.47 -15.02 -6.25
N GLN A 33 -22.85 -13.77 -5.99
CA GLN A 33 -24.09 -13.14 -6.44
C GLN A 33 -23.88 -12.15 -7.59
N GLY A 34 -22.63 -11.90 -7.92
CA GLY A 34 -22.26 -10.92 -8.95
C GLY A 34 -22.47 -11.42 -10.37
N PRO A 35 -22.36 -10.53 -11.37
CA PRO A 35 -22.55 -10.89 -12.77
C PRO A 35 -21.36 -11.68 -13.35
N TYR A 36 -20.23 -11.76 -12.64
CA TYR A 36 -19.02 -12.41 -13.10
C TYR A 36 -18.69 -13.64 -12.26
N ALA A 37 -18.29 -14.71 -12.92
CA ALA A 37 -17.73 -15.89 -12.27
C ALA A 37 -16.19 -15.83 -12.33
N ALA A 38 -15.50 -16.60 -11.47
CA ALA A 38 -14.04 -16.73 -11.44
C ALA A 38 -13.52 -17.56 -12.62
N SER A 39 -13.79 -17.08 -13.85
CA SER A 39 -13.34 -17.71 -15.09
C SER A 39 -13.06 -16.64 -16.14
N TRP A 40 -12.04 -16.85 -16.95
CA TRP A 40 -11.69 -15.92 -18.04
C TRP A 40 -12.85 -15.62 -18.97
N PRO A 41 -13.64 -16.61 -19.48
CA PRO A 41 -14.77 -16.31 -20.35
C PRO A 41 -15.81 -15.38 -19.73
N SER A 42 -16.00 -15.46 -18.41
CA SER A 42 -16.90 -14.55 -17.69
C SER A 42 -16.30 -13.15 -17.55
N LEU A 43 -15.02 -13.06 -17.19
CA LEU A 43 -14.34 -11.78 -16.97
C LEU A 43 -14.14 -11.01 -18.29
N GLU A 44 -13.91 -11.69 -19.39
CA GLU A 44 -13.77 -11.09 -20.73
C GLU A 44 -15.08 -10.44 -21.23
N ALA A 45 -16.21 -10.76 -20.61
CA ALA A 45 -17.47 -10.09 -20.90
C ALA A 45 -17.55 -8.65 -20.37
N TYR A 46 -16.62 -8.25 -19.50
CA TYR A 46 -16.53 -6.87 -18.97
C TYR A 46 -16.31 -5.87 -20.12
N LYS A 47 -17.04 -4.76 -20.06
CA LYS A 47 -16.88 -3.66 -21.02
C LYS A 47 -16.24 -2.47 -20.34
N VAL A 48 -15.17 -1.96 -20.93
CA VAL A 48 -14.53 -0.74 -20.47
C VAL A 48 -15.54 0.41 -20.51
N PRO A 49 -15.72 1.18 -19.42
CA PRO A 49 -16.64 2.30 -19.42
C PRO A 49 -16.22 3.40 -20.41
N ALA A 50 -17.20 3.98 -21.13
CA ALA A 50 -16.94 5.03 -22.11
C ALA A 50 -16.19 6.22 -21.52
N TRP A 51 -16.47 6.59 -20.25
CA TRP A 51 -15.75 7.68 -19.61
C TRP A 51 -14.22 7.47 -19.61
N TYR A 52 -13.75 6.23 -19.42
CA TYR A 52 -12.32 5.92 -19.39
C TYR A 52 -11.70 6.01 -20.80
N GLU A 53 -12.42 5.50 -21.80
CA GLU A 53 -12.00 5.61 -23.20
C GLU A 53 -11.91 7.07 -23.67
N ASP A 54 -12.83 7.93 -23.19
CA ASP A 54 -12.91 9.35 -23.57
C ASP A 54 -11.97 10.24 -22.73
N ALA A 55 -11.58 9.81 -21.55
CA ALA A 55 -10.79 10.62 -20.60
C ALA A 55 -9.41 11.03 -21.15
N LYS A 56 -8.72 10.15 -21.85
CA LYS A 56 -7.41 10.35 -22.54
C LYS A 56 -6.25 10.77 -21.64
N PHE A 57 -6.47 11.62 -20.61
CA PHE A 57 -5.43 12.15 -19.75
C PHE A 57 -5.80 12.00 -18.28
N GLY A 58 -4.99 11.26 -17.53
CA GLY A 58 -5.08 11.12 -16.08
C GLY A 58 -3.74 11.38 -15.41
N ILE A 59 -3.77 11.51 -14.09
CA ILE A 59 -2.59 11.70 -13.25
C ILE A 59 -2.47 10.51 -12.31
N PHE A 60 -1.31 9.85 -12.33
CA PHE A 60 -0.94 8.80 -11.40
C PHE A 60 0.01 9.38 -10.34
N ILE A 61 -0.21 9.07 -9.06
CA ILE A 61 0.56 9.67 -7.98
C ILE A 61 1.29 8.58 -7.19
N HIS A 62 2.62 8.58 -7.24
CA HIS A 62 3.48 7.86 -6.32
C HIS A 62 3.96 8.81 -5.23
N TRP A 63 3.38 8.70 -4.04
CA TRP A 63 3.75 9.49 -2.88
C TRP A 63 3.49 8.70 -1.60
N GLY A 64 4.47 8.63 -0.72
CA GLY A 64 4.40 7.86 0.50
C GLY A 64 5.65 8.05 1.37
N VAL A 65 5.85 7.16 2.32
CA VAL A 65 7.00 7.18 3.25
C VAL A 65 8.34 7.16 2.50
N TYR A 66 8.40 6.50 1.34
CA TYR A 66 9.58 6.47 0.47
C TYR A 66 9.99 7.83 -0.10
N SER A 67 9.13 8.84 -0.01
CA SER A 67 9.47 10.21 -0.42
C SER A 67 10.30 10.96 0.64
N VAL A 68 10.37 10.46 1.88
CA VAL A 68 11.08 11.13 2.98
C VAL A 68 12.59 11.20 2.77
N PRO A 69 13.29 10.11 2.37
CA PRO A 69 14.74 10.17 2.12
C PRO A 69 15.12 11.03 0.90
N ALA A 70 14.17 11.33 0.00
CA ALA A 70 14.36 12.14 -1.19
C ALA A 70 15.59 11.72 -2.03
N PHE A 71 15.81 10.42 -2.16
CA PHE A 71 16.93 9.82 -2.87
C PHE A 71 16.48 8.59 -3.64
N ASP A 72 17.01 8.36 -4.84
CA ASP A 72 16.68 7.25 -5.74
C ASP A 72 15.22 7.36 -6.24
N SER A 73 14.40 6.37 -5.94
CA SER A 73 13.02 6.27 -6.42
C SER A 73 12.09 5.75 -5.31
N GLU A 74 10.84 5.44 -5.68
CA GLU A 74 9.86 4.78 -4.83
C GLU A 74 10.31 3.37 -4.38
N TRP A 75 11.35 2.83 -5.00
CA TRP A 75 12.02 1.59 -4.62
C TRP A 75 13.06 1.75 -3.52
N TYR A 76 13.28 2.97 -3.01
CA TYR A 76 14.20 3.22 -1.90
C TYR A 76 14.05 2.21 -0.77
N PRO A 77 12.83 1.87 -0.28
CA PRO A 77 12.64 0.95 0.82
C PRO A 77 13.15 -0.48 0.54
N ARG A 78 13.15 -0.92 -0.72
CA ARG A 78 13.79 -2.18 -1.12
C ARG A 78 15.30 -2.01 -1.25
N ASN A 79 15.71 -0.97 -1.96
CA ASN A 79 17.10 -0.79 -2.39
C ASN A 79 18.03 -0.49 -1.22
N MET A 80 17.54 0.12 -0.11
CA MET A 80 18.31 0.30 1.11
C MET A 80 18.70 -1.03 1.79
N TYR A 81 18.00 -2.12 1.52
CA TYR A 81 18.32 -3.47 2.01
C TYR A 81 19.10 -4.33 1.00
N ILE A 82 19.59 -3.76 -0.08
CA ILE A 82 20.48 -4.45 -1.03
C ILE A 82 21.92 -4.03 -0.73
N LEU A 83 22.68 -4.92 -0.08
CA LEU A 83 24.08 -4.67 0.31
C LEU A 83 24.89 -4.11 -0.85
N ASN A 84 25.68 -3.08 -0.55
CA ASN A 84 26.59 -2.38 -1.47
C ASN A 84 25.89 -1.62 -2.62
N SER A 85 24.57 -1.59 -2.69
CA SER A 85 23.87 -0.71 -3.64
C SER A 85 24.17 0.76 -3.34
N PRO A 86 23.98 1.69 -4.29
CA PRO A 86 24.07 3.12 -4.03
C PRO A 86 23.14 3.58 -2.91
N VAL A 87 21.92 3.02 -2.86
CA VAL A 87 20.89 3.37 -1.85
C VAL A 87 21.29 2.86 -0.47
N TYR A 88 21.80 1.62 -0.36
CA TYR A 88 22.35 1.10 0.89
C TYR A 88 23.48 1.99 1.44
N LYS A 89 24.42 2.39 0.57
CA LYS A 89 25.53 3.28 0.96
C LYS A 89 25.03 4.65 1.42
N HIS A 90 24.06 5.22 0.72
CA HIS A 90 23.41 6.47 1.10
C HIS A 90 22.72 6.34 2.47
N GLN A 91 21.93 5.25 2.66
CA GLN A 91 21.23 4.97 3.90
C GLN A 91 22.22 4.90 5.09
N VAL A 92 23.26 4.09 4.97
CA VAL A 92 24.25 3.92 6.05
C VAL A 92 25.00 5.21 6.35
N ALA A 93 25.35 5.99 5.32
CA ALA A 93 26.09 7.24 5.48
C ALA A 93 25.28 8.32 6.22
N LEU A 94 23.97 8.43 5.95
CA LEU A 94 23.12 9.50 6.51
C LEU A 94 22.36 9.09 7.77
N TYR A 95 21.92 7.84 7.85
CA TYR A 95 21.02 7.37 8.91
C TYR A 95 21.64 6.28 9.78
N GLY A 96 22.76 5.72 9.38
CA GLY A 96 23.42 4.60 10.04
C GLY A 96 22.88 3.24 9.58
N PRO A 97 23.36 2.14 10.21
CA PRO A 97 22.99 0.79 9.81
C PRO A 97 21.51 0.51 10.09
N GLU A 98 20.91 -0.36 9.28
CA GLU A 98 19.49 -0.71 9.30
C GLU A 98 19.05 -1.41 10.60
N THR A 99 19.98 -1.87 11.42
CA THR A 99 19.70 -2.33 12.80
C THR A 99 19.36 -1.19 13.76
N LYS A 100 19.78 0.05 13.44
CA LYS A 100 19.53 1.26 14.24
C LYS A 100 18.47 2.16 13.64
N PHE A 101 18.47 2.29 12.32
CA PHE A 101 17.52 3.10 11.58
C PHE A 101 17.13 2.37 10.29
N GLY A 102 16.01 1.65 10.33
CA GLY A 102 15.45 0.99 9.16
C GLY A 102 14.34 1.79 8.49
N TYR A 103 13.71 1.20 7.49
CA TYR A 103 12.69 1.93 6.71
C TYR A 103 11.50 2.42 7.56
N LYS A 104 11.03 1.61 8.51
CA LYS A 104 9.96 2.00 9.44
C LYS A 104 10.23 3.31 10.20
N ASP A 105 11.51 3.67 10.39
CA ASP A 105 11.90 4.87 11.13
C ASP A 105 11.72 6.16 10.33
N PHE A 106 11.43 6.06 9.02
CA PHE A 106 10.96 7.17 8.21
C PHE A 106 9.47 7.50 8.42
N ILE A 107 8.66 6.56 8.91
CA ILE A 107 7.21 6.77 9.08
C ILE A 107 6.89 8.01 9.94
N PRO A 108 7.48 8.22 11.13
CA PRO A 108 7.21 9.43 11.91
C PRO A 108 7.74 10.72 11.25
N LYS A 109 8.63 10.62 10.26
CA LYS A 109 9.13 11.75 9.50
C LYS A 109 8.25 12.09 8.29
N PHE A 110 7.40 11.17 7.87
CA PHE A 110 6.38 11.39 6.86
C PHE A 110 5.18 12.12 7.49
N THR A 111 5.25 13.44 7.57
CA THR A 111 4.26 14.26 8.30
C THR A 111 3.12 14.76 7.42
N ALA A 112 3.30 14.78 6.09
CA ALA A 112 2.36 15.38 5.14
C ALA A 112 1.94 16.83 5.52
N ALA A 113 2.86 17.60 6.16
CA ALA A 113 2.56 18.90 6.75
C ALA A 113 2.02 19.93 5.75
N HIS A 114 2.43 19.84 4.49
CA HIS A 114 2.01 20.73 3.42
C HIS A 114 0.98 20.10 2.47
N PHE A 115 0.50 18.91 2.78
CA PHE A 115 -0.50 18.23 1.96
C PHE A 115 -1.86 18.91 2.10
N ASN A 116 -2.42 19.29 0.95
CA ASN A 116 -3.77 19.82 0.83
C ASN A 116 -4.46 19.19 -0.37
N ALA A 117 -5.36 18.25 -0.11
CA ALA A 117 -6.04 17.48 -1.14
C ALA A 117 -6.85 18.36 -2.10
N ALA A 118 -7.48 19.43 -1.60
CA ALA A 118 -8.25 20.36 -2.44
C ALA A 118 -7.35 21.13 -3.42
N GLN A 119 -6.19 21.61 -2.95
CA GLN A 119 -5.23 22.30 -3.83
C GLN A 119 -4.66 21.35 -4.89
N TRP A 120 -4.39 20.11 -4.54
CA TRP A 120 -3.93 19.11 -5.49
C TRP A 120 -4.98 18.82 -6.54
N ALA A 121 -6.22 18.53 -6.13
CA ALA A 121 -7.32 18.25 -7.06
C ALA A 121 -7.58 19.43 -8.02
N ALA A 122 -7.60 20.65 -7.51
CA ALA A 122 -7.76 21.87 -8.34
C ALA A 122 -6.60 22.04 -9.33
N LEU A 123 -5.35 21.73 -8.93
CA LEU A 123 -4.20 21.75 -9.82
C LEU A 123 -4.34 20.71 -10.93
N PHE A 124 -4.77 19.49 -10.61
CA PHE A 124 -4.96 18.41 -11.58
C PHE A 124 -6.07 18.74 -12.58
N HIS A 125 -7.18 19.29 -12.10
CA HIS A 125 -8.26 19.78 -12.96
C HIS A 125 -7.74 20.87 -13.89
N LYS A 126 -7.02 21.85 -13.37
CA LYS A 126 -6.42 22.95 -14.16
C LYS A 126 -5.41 22.42 -15.21
N ALA A 127 -4.71 21.34 -14.91
CA ALA A 127 -3.80 20.69 -15.84
C ALA A 127 -4.55 19.92 -16.98
N GLY A 128 -5.87 19.80 -16.90
CA GLY A 128 -6.70 19.09 -17.87
C GLY A 128 -6.90 17.60 -17.61
N ALA A 129 -6.50 17.12 -16.43
CA ALA A 129 -6.76 15.73 -16.05
C ALA A 129 -8.26 15.43 -16.02
N ARG A 130 -8.62 14.19 -16.34
CA ARG A 130 -9.99 13.67 -16.25
C ARG A 130 -10.15 12.66 -15.13
N TYR A 131 -9.06 12.01 -14.74
CA TYR A 131 -9.02 11.07 -13.62
C TYR A 131 -7.68 11.16 -12.88
N VAL A 132 -7.69 10.73 -11.62
CA VAL A 132 -6.50 10.72 -10.78
C VAL A 132 -6.43 9.41 -10.02
N VAL A 133 -5.26 8.78 -10.00
CA VAL A 133 -5.00 7.48 -9.37
C VAL A 133 -3.86 7.63 -8.35
N PRO A 134 -4.14 7.94 -7.08
CA PRO A 134 -3.12 7.84 -6.05
C PRO A 134 -2.81 6.38 -5.71
N VAL A 135 -1.58 6.11 -5.32
CA VAL A 135 -1.19 4.83 -4.73
C VAL A 135 -1.79 4.72 -3.34
N ALA A 136 -2.70 3.76 -3.15
CA ALA A 136 -3.31 3.51 -1.85
C ALA A 136 -2.40 2.69 -0.93
N GLU A 137 -1.65 1.74 -1.47
CA GLU A 137 -0.61 0.99 -0.76
C GLU A 137 0.47 0.59 -1.75
N HIS A 138 1.71 1.04 -1.53
CA HIS A 138 2.87 0.68 -2.34
C HIS A 138 3.47 -0.67 -1.91
N HIS A 139 4.50 -1.14 -2.60
CA HIS A 139 5.23 -2.37 -2.26
C HIS A 139 5.84 -2.33 -0.84
N ASP A 140 6.03 -1.14 -0.27
CA ASP A 140 6.53 -0.94 1.10
C ASP A 140 5.55 -1.44 2.19
N GLY A 141 4.30 -1.70 1.82
CA GLY A 141 3.28 -2.23 2.72
C GLY A 141 2.71 -1.20 3.71
N PHE A 142 2.89 0.10 3.43
CA PHE A 142 2.33 1.18 4.24
C PHE A 142 1.08 1.78 3.57
N PRO A 143 -0.13 1.40 4.00
CA PRO A 143 -1.37 1.98 3.50
C PRO A 143 -1.43 3.49 3.72
N MET A 144 -1.71 4.23 2.65
CA MET A 144 -1.95 5.67 2.67
C MET A 144 -3.39 6.03 3.06
N TYR A 145 -4.15 5.06 3.53
CA TYR A 145 -5.56 5.15 3.92
C TYR A 145 -5.80 4.58 5.32
N ASP A 146 -7.02 4.75 5.83
CA ASP A 146 -7.46 4.16 7.10
C ASP A 146 -7.72 2.65 6.94
N CYS A 147 -6.65 1.86 7.03
CA CYS A 147 -6.68 0.41 6.91
C CYS A 147 -7.09 -0.26 8.22
N SER A 148 -8.10 -1.14 8.15
CA SER A 148 -8.59 -1.90 9.30
C SER A 148 -7.72 -3.11 9.65
N PHE A 149 -6.83 -3.55 8.75
CA PHE A 149 -6.08 -4.81 8.86
C PHE A 149 -4.64 -4.63 9.36
N THR A 150 -4.26 -3.42 9.75
CA THR A 150 -2.92 -3.12 10.27
C THR A 150 -2.91 -1.83 11.08
N ASP A 151 -1.95 -1.69 11.98
CA ASP A 151 -1.63 -0.41 12.63
C ASP A 151 -0.65 0.44 11.82
N TRP A 152 0.04 -0.16 10.86
CA TRP A 152 1.00 0.51 10.01
C TRP A 152 0.31 1.22 8.84
N SER A 153 -0.33 2.36 9.10
CA SER A 153 -1.03 3.14 8.07
C SER A 153 -0.92 4.63 8.33
N ALA A 154 -1.10 5.43 7.27
CA ALA A 154 -1.06 6.90 7.34
C ALA A 154 -2.13 7.48 8.26
N ALA A 155 -3.26 6.80 8.45
CA ALA A 155 -4.30 7.21 9.37
C ALA A 155 -3.90 7.02 10.84
N LYS A 156 -3.06 6.02 11.14
CA LYS A 156 -2.66 5.67 12.51
C LYS A 156 -1.27 6.16 12.89
N MET A 157 -0.38 6.35 11.92
CA MET A 157 1.02 6.71 12.09
C MET A 157 1.43 7.86 11.17
N GLY A 158 2.60 8.44 11.39
CA GLY A 158 3.12 9.51 10.57
C GLY A 158 2.16 10.71 10.54
N PRO A 159 1.51 11.00 9.42
CA PRO A 159 0.61 12.17 9.27
C PRO A 159 -0.67 12.04 10.10
N ARG A 160 -1.07 10.84 10.47
CA ARG A 160 -2.35 10.52 11.14
C ARG A 160 -3.54 11.08 10.38
N ARG A 161 -3.53 10.84 9.08
CA ARG A 161 -4.56 11.30 8.14
C ARG A 161 -4.90 10.18 7.17
N ASP A 162 -6.16 10.09 6.79
CA ASP A 162 -6.62 9.26 5.69
C ASP A 162 -6.38 9.99 4.35
N ILE A 163 -5.15 9.89 3.85
CA ILE A 163 -4.70 10.61 2.64
C ILE A 163 -5.54 10.24 1.42
N VAL A 164 -5.83 8.95 1.26
CA VAL A 164 -6.62 8.44 0.12
C VAL A 164 -8.06 8.95 0.20
N GLY A 165 -8.68 8.89 1.38
CA GLY A 165 -10.04 9.40 1.58
C GLY A 165 -10.15 10.90 1.33
N GLU A 166 -9.18 11.69 1.79
CA GLU A 166 -9.12 13.13 1.52
C GLU A 166 -8.98 13.42 0.03
N LEU A 167 -8.11 12.69 -0.68
CA LEU A 167 -7.94 12.82 -2.13
C LEU A 167 -9.20 12.39 -2.88
N ALA A 168 -9.81 11.26 -2.52
CA ALA A 168 -11.04 10.78 -3.16
C ALA A 168 -12.16 11.82 -3.10
N ALA A 169 -12.34 12.43 -1.92
CA ALA A 169 -13.34 13.49 -1.73
C ALA A 169 -13.01 14.76 -2.53
N ALA A 170 -11.74 15.17 -2.56
CA ALA A 170 -11.32 16.39 -3.27
C ALA A 170 -11.39 16.22 -4.80
N ILE A 171 -10.92 15.07 -5.33
CA ILE A 171 -10.92 14.75 -6.76
C ILE A 171 -12.36 14.77 -7.31
N ARG A 172 -13.31 14.15 -6.59
CA ARG A 172 -14.72 14.16 -6.99
C ARG A 172 -15.36 15.54 -6.94
N ARG A 173 -15.00 16.37 -5.96
CA ARG A 173 -15.49 17.78 -5.91
C ARG A 173 -15.07 18.59 -7.11
N GLU A 174 -13.92 18.30 -7.70
CA GLU A 174 -13.45 18.92 -8.95
C GLU A 174 -14.05 18.28 -10.22
N GLY A 175 -14.98 17.32 -10.08
CA GLY A 175 -15.59 16.63 -11.21
C GLY A 175 -14.65 15.66 -11.93
N LEU A 176 -13.59 15.23 -11.27
CA LEU A 176 -12.65 14.23 -11.80
C LEU A 176 -13.02 12.83 -11.31
N HIS A 177 -12.73 11.81 -12.14
CA HIS A 177 -12.87 10.42 -11.74
C HIS A 177 -11.75 10.03 -10.78
N PHE A 178 -12.11 9.32 -9.71
CA PHE A 178 -11.16 8.84 -8.72
C PHE A 178 -10.84 7.36 -8.97
N GLY A 179 -9.55 7.06 -9.10
CA GLY A 179 -9.01 5.71 -9.06
C GLY A 179 -8.16 5.48 -7.81
N ALA A 180 -7.77 4.23 -7.59
CA ALA A 180 -6.82 3.85 -6.56
C ALA A 180 -5.89 2.77 -7.09
N SER A 181 -4.64 2.76 -6.63
CA SER A 181 -3.65 1.75 -7.03
C SER A 181 -3.18 0.94 -5.83
N SER A 182 -3.10 -0.36 -6.00
CA SER A 182 -2.57 -1.31 -5.03
C SER A 182 -1.35 -2.02 -5.60
N HIS A 183 -0.22 -1.91 -4.90
CA HIS A 183 1.05 -2.55 -5.25
C HIS A 183 1.43 -3.63 -4.24
N ARG A 184 0.49 -3.98 -3.33
CA ARG A 184 0.74 -4.86 -2.21
C ARG A 184 1.13 -6.29 -2.60
N ALA A 185 0.74 -6.76 -3.78
CA ALA A 185 1.09 -8.13 -4.21
C ALA A 185 2.59 -8.42 -4.09
N GLU A 186 3.44 -7.45 -4.41
CA GLU A 186 4.90 -7.59 -4.34
C GLU A 186 5.51 -7.41 -2.95
N HIS A 187 4.77 -6.88 -1.99
CA HIS A 187 5.25 -6.80 -0.61
C HIS A 187 5.63 -8.17 -0.03
N TRP A 188 5.12 -9.25 -0.62
CA TRP A 188 5.46 -10.63 -0.28
C TRP A 188 6.97 -10.89 -0.18
N TRP A 189 7.75 -10.36 -1.12
CA TRP A 189 9.20 -10.55 -1.19
C TRP A 189 10.00 -9.23 -1.07
N PHE A 190 9.34 -8.11 -1.01
CA PHE A 190 9.93 -6.78 -1.21
C PHE A 190 11.13 -6.50 -0.29
N TYR A 191 11.08 -6.93 0.96
CA TYR A 191 12.13 -6.71 1.95
C TYR A 191 13.12 -7.87 2.11
N ASN A 192 13.15 -8.84 1.21
CA ASN A 192 13.97 -10.03 1.37
C ASN A 192 15.50 -9.77 1.43
N GLY A 193 15.96 -8.65 0.88
CA GLY A 193 17.35 -8.21 1.01
C GLY A 193 17.77 -8.04 2.47
N GLY A 194 16.90 -7.50 3.32
CA GLY A 194 17.15 -7.31 4.75
C GLY A 194 17.30 -8.60 5.57
N ARG A 195 16.92 -9.75 5.01
CA ARG A 195 17.19 -11.05 5.64
C ARG A 195 18.61 -11.58 5.41
N LYS A 196 19.38 -10.95 4.52
CA LYS A 196 20.72 -11.41 4.12
C LYS A 196 21.85 -10.81 4.97
N PHE A 197 21.52 -9.87 5.85
CA PHE A 197 22.46 -9.22 6.76
C PHE A 197 21.73 -8.69 8.01
N PRO A 198 22.43 -8.33 9.10
CA PRO A 198 21.78 -7.80 10.30
C PRO A 198 20.98 -6.52 9.99
N SER A 199 19.66 -6.61 10.11
CA SER A 199 18.73 -5.49 9.86
C SER A 199 17.46 -5.64 10.71
N ASP A 200 16.66 -4.59 10.79
CA ASP A 200 15.37 -4.57 11.47
C ASP A 200 14.27 -5.40 10.77
N VAL A 201 14.47 -5.78 9.50
CA VAL A 201 13.61 -6.73 8.79
C VAL A 201 13.58 -8.10 9.48
N GLN A 202 14.66 -8.46 10.22
CA GLN A 202 14.76 -9.71 10.97
C GLN A 202 14.19 -9.61 12.39
N ASP A 203 13.83 -8.42 12.84
CA ASP A 203 13.28 -8.21 14.18
C ASP A 203 11.80 -8.63 14.24
N PRO A 204 11.44 -9.63 15.06
CA PRO A 204 10.07 -10.13 15.16
C PRO A 204 9.04 -9.05 15.52
N ARG A 205 9.47 -7.97 16.20
CA ARG A 205 8.59 -6.85 16.58
C ARG A 205 8.02 -6.09 15.39
N TYR A 206 8.72 -6.12 14.25
CA TYR A 206 8.36 -5.39 13.04
C TYR A 206 7.89 -6.30 11.90
N GLN A 207 7.71 -7.59 12.19
CA GLN A 207 7.29 -8.56 11.19
C GLN A 207 5.94 -8.22 10.56
N SER A 208 5.03 -7.60 11.32
CA SER A 208 3.72 -7.15 10.81
C SER A 208 3.82 -6.00 9.80
N PHE A 209 4.95 -5.28 9.79
CA PHE A 209 5.23 -4.23 8.81
C PHE A 209 6.03 -4.78 7.61
N TYR A 210 7.18 -5.41 7.88
CA TYR A 210 8.08 -5.89 6.82
C TYR A 210 7.54 -7.13 6.08
N GLY A 211 6.49 -7.73 6.61
CA GLY A 211 5.84 -8.87 6.01
C GLY A 211 6.71 -10.12 5.96
N PRO A 212 6.39 -11.06 5.08
CA PRO A 212 7.11 -12.33 4.97
C PRO A 212 8.56 -12.13 4.53
N ALA A 213 8.86 -11.09 3.76
CA ALA A 213 10.16 -10.89 3.13
C ALA A 213 10.66 -12.20 2.50
N ALA A 214 9.77 -12.86 1.75
CA ALA A 214 9.95 -14.19 1.19
C ALA A 214 11.05 -14.19 0.12
N PRO A 215 11.68 -15.33 -0.18
CA PRO A 215 12.65 -15.41 -1.26
C PRO A 215 12.03 -15.00 -2.61
N ASP A 216 12.86 -14.44 -3.48
CA ASP A 216 12.44 -14.07 -4.84
C ASP A 216 11.78 -15.25 -5.57
N LYS A 217 10.76 -14.98 -6.37
CA LYS A 217 10.03 -15.97 -7.19
C LYS A 217 9.25 -17.03 -6.39
N THR A 218 9.11 -16.89 -5.07
CA THR A 218 8.20 -17.74 -4.32
C THR A 218 6.77 -17.23 -4.45
N GLN A 219 5.82 -18.17 -4.59
CA GLN A 219 4.40 -17.81 -4.65
C GLN A 219 3.88 -17.38 -3.28
N PRO A 220 3.05 -16.35 -3.19
CA PRO A 220 2.36 -16.00 -1.97
C PRO A 220 1.54 -17.17 -1.42
N ASN A 221 1.53 -17.32 -0.12
CA ASN A 221 0.68 -18.29 0.54
C ASN A 221 -0.77 -17.79 0.65
N GLN A 222 -1.69 -18.70 0.97
CA GLN A 222 -3.12 -18.38 1.06
C GLN A 222 -3.42 -17.24 2.04
N ALA A 223 -2.80 -17.23 3.21
CA ALA A 223 -3.02 -16.18 4.20
C ALA A 223 -2.63 -14.78 3.68
N TYR A 224 -1.55 -14.71 2.88
CA TYR A 224 -1.14 -13.46 2.25
C TYR A 224 -2.11 -13.02 1.14
N LEU A 225 -2.59 -13.96 0.34
CA LEU A 225 -3.60 -13.68 -0.69
C LEU A 225 -4.91 -13.20 -0.08
N HIS A 226 -5.33 -13.77 1.06
CA HIS A 226 -6.49 -13.30 1.81
C HIS A 226 -6.29 -11.87 2.34
N ASP A 227 -5.13 -11.56 2.92
CA ASP A 227 -4.81 -10.19 3.37
C ASP A 227 -4.80 -9.20 2.19
N TRP A 228 -4.22 -9.56 1.06
CA TRP A 228 -4.25 -8.74 -0.14
C TRP A 228 -5.67 -8.49 -0.65
N LEU A 229 -6.51 -9.54 -0.72
CA LEU A 229 -7.92 -9.44 -1.12
C LEU A 229 -8.72 -8.58 -0.15
N ALA A 230 -8.54 -8.78 1.16
CA ALA A 230 -9.25 -8.02 2.18
C ALA A 230 -8.93 -6.51 2.11
N ARG A 231 -7.64 -6.14 1.96
CA ARG A 231 -7.21 -4.74 1.81
C ARG A 231 -7.71 -4.12 0.52
N THR A 232 -7.65 -4.85 -0.59
CA THR A 232 -8.15 -4.36 -1.88
C THR A 232 -9.65 -4.12 -1.82
N SER A 233 -10.40 -5.05 -1.24
CA SER A 233 -11.84 -4.92 -1.06
C SER A 233 -12.20 -3.75 -0.13
N GLU A 234 -11.41 -3.53 0.93
CA GLU A 234 -11.62 -2.38 1.81
C GLU A 234 -11.44 -1.04 1.07
N ILE A 235 -10.45 -0.94 0.18
CA ILE A 235 -10.27 0.27 -0.65
C ILE A 235 -11.49 0.49 -1.54
N VAL A 236 -12.00 -0.58 -2.16
CA VAL A 236 -13.20 -0.51 -3.01
C VAL A 236 -14.43 -0.08 -2.21
N ASP A 237 -14.65 -0.68 -1.05
CA ASP A 237 -15.83 -0.43 -0.23
C ASP A 237 -15.82 0.95 0.46
N LYS A 238 -14.64 1.42 0.89
CA LYS A 238 -14.52 2.71 1.57
C LYS A 238 -14.53 3.90 0.63
N TYR A 239 -13.83 3.77 -0.49
CA TYR A 239 -13.53 4.92 -1.35
C TYR A 239 -14.21 4.86 -2.71
N HIS A 240 -14.83 3.75 -3.08
CA HIS A 240 -15.59 3.56 -4.34
C HIS A 240 -14.82 4.05 -5.58
N PRO A 241 -13.56 3.61 -5.80
CA PRO A 241 -12.80 4.03 -6.96
C PRO A 241 -13.48 3.55 -8.25
N GLU A 242 -13.48 4.40 -9.28
CA GLU A 242 -14.00 4.06 -10.60
C GLU A 242 -12.96 3.30 -11.45
N LEU A 243 -11.71 3.32 -11.00
CA LEU A 243 -10.60 2.58 -11.57
C LEU A 243 -9.75 2.01 -10.44
N VAL A 244 -9.47 0.71 -10.49
CA VAL A 244 -8.49 0.06 -9.61
C VAL A 244 -7.32 -0.37 -10.48
N TRP A 245 -6.12 0.08 -10.12
CA TRP A 245 -4.89 -0.30 -10.77
C TRP A 245 -4.12 -1.27 -9.88
N PHE A 246 -3.78 -2.42 -10.42
CA PHE A 246 -2.82 -3.31 -9.81
C PHE A 246 -1.49 -3.12 -10.53
N ASP A 247 -0.45 -2.82 -9.75
CA ASP A 247 0.87 -2.63 -10.31
C ASP A 247 1.64 -3.95 -10.33
N TRP A 248 2.46 -4.10 -11.39
CA TRP A 248 3.36 -5.20 -11.57
C TRP A 248 2.68 -6.53 -11.95
N TRP A 249 3.41 -7.64 -11.80
CA TRP A 249 2.99 -8.99 -12.23
C TRP A 249 1.96 -9.61 -11.27
N ILE A 250 0.71 -9.49 -11.57
CA ILE A 250 -0.38 -10.08 -10.78
C ILE A 250 -1.02 -11.22 -11.57
#